data_1ed8f80c9462639aab47f6dabf91aff3
#
_entry.id   1ed8f80c9462639aab47f6dabf91aff3
#
_cell.length_a   1.000
_cell.length_b   1.000
_cell.length_c   1.000
_cell.angle_alpha   90.00
_cell.angle_beta   90.00
_cell.angle_gamma   90.00
#
_symmetry.space_group_name_H-M   'P 1'
#
loop_
_entity.id
_entity.type
_entity.pdbx_description
1 polymer ?
#
loop_
_entity_poly.entity_id
_entity_poly.type
_entity_poly.pdbx_seq_one_letter_code
_entity_poly.pdbx_strand_id
1 'polypeptide(L)'
;RFEDVYEAIVTSLIELAQSEDIVYAVPGHPRVAETTTVKLLEYSHFNKDISVKVLGGKSFIDDIFEAVDVDPNDGFTLLDGTSLKESALNVRTHTVITQVYSVMIAADLKLTLMERYPDDFNVKIITGSHSDGAHVIECPLYEIDRYDDYFNNLTSLFIPQINEDTLLSVSYTHLRAH
;
A
#
# COMPACT_ATOMS: atom_id res chain seq x y z
N ARG A 1 4.15 -10.21 19.11
CA ARG A 1 4.46 -9.53 17.81
C ARG A 1 3.40 -9.93 16.80
N PHE A 2 3.13 -9.11 15.79
CA PHE A 2 2.16 -9.45 14.73
C PHE A 2 2.53 -10.76 14.03
N GLU A 3 3.81 -11.00 13.80
CA GLU A 3 4.35 -12.24 13.23
C GLU A 3 3.89 -13.47 14.00
N ASP A 4 3.97 -13.45 15.34
CA ASP A 4 3.58 -14.56 16.21
C ASP A 4 2.07 -14.88 16.09
N VAL A 5 1.25 -13.84 15.84
CA VAL A 5 -0.20 -14.00 15.62
C VAL A 5 -0.48 -14.68 14.28
N TYR A 6 0.19 -14.25 13.21
CA TYR A 6 0.03 -14.88 11.90
C TYR A 6 0.47 -16.34 11.91
N GLU A 7 1.59 -16.67 12.56
CA GLU A 7 2.04 -18.05 12.72
C GLU A 7 1.03 -18.93 13.49
N ALA A 8 0.46 -18.38 14.56
CA ALA A 8 -0.55 -19.11 15.34
C ALA A 8 -1.82 -19.37 14.50
N ILE A 9 -2.28 -18.40 13.72
CA ILE A 9 -3.44 -18.56 12.82
C ILE A 9 -3.14 -19.64 11.77
N VAL A 10 -1.99 -19.57 11.11
CA VAL A 10 -1.57 -20.54 10.09
C VAL A 10 -1.54 -21.94 10.66
N THR A 11 -0.91 -22.12 11.84
CA THR A 11 -0.83 -23.42 12.53
C THR A 11 -2.22 -23.97 12.80
N SER A 12 -3.11 -23.17 13.40
CA SER A 12 -4.47 -23.59 13.71
C SER A 12 -5.27 -23.98 12.46
N LEU A 13 -5.14 -23.22 11.36
CA LEU A 13 -5.82 -23.53 10.10
C LEU A 13 -5.32 -24.84 9.48
N ILE A 14 -4.01 -25.08 9.53
CA ILE A 14 -3.41 -26.34 9.04
C ILE A 14 -3.90 -27.53 9.87
N GLU A 15 -3.91 -27.42 11.19
CA GLU A 15 -4.39 -28.47 12.09
C GLU A 15 -5.87 -28.82 11.83
N LEU A 16 -6.73 -27.84 11.70
CA LEU A 16 -8.15 -28.03 11.39
C LEU A 16 -8.36 -28.65 10.01
N ALA A 17 -7.60 -28.22 9.01
CA ALA A 17 -7.70 -28.71 7.65
C ALA A 17 -7.29 -30.17 7.46
N GLN A 18 -6.65 -30.80 8.48
CA GLN A 18 -6.37 -32.25 8.48
C GLN A 18 -7.64 -33.11 8.62
N SER A 19 -8.70 -32.53 9.16
CA SER A 19 -9.92 -33.30 9.51
C SER A 19 -11.17 -32.83 8.77
N GLU A 20 -11.20 -31.61 8.28
CA GLU A 20 -12.37 -31.01 7.64
C GLU A 20 -12.00 -29.90 6.62
N ASP A 21 -12.93 -29.56 5.72
CA ASP A 21 -12.79 -28.45 4.81
C ASP A 21 -12.99 -27.13 5.56
N ILE A 22 -11.99 -26.23 5.47
CA ILE A 22 -11.98 -24.94 6.16
C ILE A 22 -12.18 -23.82 5.17
N VAL A 23 -12.98 -22.82 5.56
CA VAL A 23 -13.08 -21.53 4.87
C VAL A 23 -12.48 -20.46 5.76
N TYR A 24 -11.35 -19.90 5.33
CA TYR A 24 -10.73 -18.75 5.96
C TYR A 24 -11.12 -17.47 5.22
N ALA A 25 -11.94 -16.64 5.85
CA ALA A 25 -12.41 -15.37 5.29
C ALA A 25 -11.51 -14.22 5.75
N VAL A 26 -11.05 -13.42 4.80
CA VAL A 26 -10.22 -12.23 5.04
C VAL A 26 -10.88 -10.98 4.47
N PRO A 27 -10.66 -9.80 5.04
CA PRO A 27 -11.12 -8.56 4.44
C PRO A 27 -10.35 -8.25 3.15
N GLY A 28 -11.07 -8.01 2.06
CA GLY A 28 -10.48 -7.70 0.76
C GLY A 28 -10.01 -8.92 -0.03
N HIS A 29 -9.05 -8.72 -0.92
CA HIS A 29 -8.55 -9.78 -1.78
C HIS A 29 -7.46 -10.61 -1.07
N PRO A 30 -7.59 -11.96 -0.98
CA PRO A 30 -6.68 -12.80 -0.18
C PRO A 30 -5.21 -12.79 -0.63
N ARG A 31 -4.91 -12.31 -1.82
CA ARG A 31 -3.52 -12.22 -2.32
C ARG A 31 -2.91 -10.82 -2.22
N VAL A 32 -3.64 -9.87 -1.67
CA VAL A 32 -3.18 -8.47 -1.61
C VAL A 32 -2.94 -8.08 -0.16
N ALA A 33 -1.67 -7.95 0.22
CA ALA A 33 -1.21 -7.56 1.55
C ALA A 33 -1.77 -8.46 2.68
N GLU A 34 -1.92 -9.79 2.42
CA GLU A 34 -2.47 -10.76 3.38
C GLU A 34 -1.43 -11.85 3.68
N THR A 35 -0.75 -11.71 4.82
CA THR A 35 0.38 -12.54 5.21
C THR A 35 -0.02 -14.01 5.48
N THR A 36 -1.18 -14.24 6.10
CA THR A 36 -1.65 -15.60 6.42
C THR A 36 -1.87 -16.43 5.16
N THR A 37 -2.48 -15.84 4.13
CA THR A 37 -2.69 -16.52 2.84
C THR A 37 -1.37 -16.87 2.16
N VAL A 38 -0.37 -15.98 2.20
CA VAL A 38 0.97 -16.27 1.65
C VAL A 38 1.58 -17.49 2.34
N LYS A 39 1.58 -17.52 3.68
CA LYS A 39 2.13 -18.63 4.48
C LYS A 39 1.40 -19.94 4.23
N LEU A 40 0.07 -19.94 4.11
CA LEU A 40 -0.73 -21.14 3.80
C LEU A 40 -0.42 -21.69 2.41
N LEU A 41 -0.25 -20.81 1.42
CA LEU A 41 0.12 -21.21 0.06
C LEU A 41 1.53 -21.78 0.01
N GLU A 42 2.48 -21.18 0.70
CA GLU A 42 3.84 -21.72 0.84
C GLU A 42 3.82 -23.10 1.49
N TYR A 43 3.10 -23.25 2.61
CA TYR A 43 2.95 -24.55 3.27
C TYR A 43 2.41 -25.60 2.32
N SER A 44 1.30 -25.32 1.62
CA SER A 44 0.66 -26.29 0.69
C SER A 44 1.51 -26.59 -0.54
N HIS A 45 2.45 -25.73 -0.89
CA HIS A 45 3.40 -25.99 -1.98
C HIS A 45 4.39 -27.11 -1.61
N PHE A 46 4.89 -27.10 -0.38
CA PHE A 46 5.88 -28.07 0.11
C PHE A 46 5.25 -29.31 0.75
N ASN A 47 4.02 -29.20 1.25
CA ASN A 47 3.30 -30.28 1.93
C ASN A 47 2.05 -30.64 1.12
N LYS A 48 1.78 -31.95 0.98
CA LYS A 48 0.65 -32.47 0.19
C LYS A 48 -0.53 -32.94 1.06
N ASP A 49 -0.46 -32.69 2.33
CA ASP A 49 -1.46 -33.06 3.34
C ASP A 49 -2.69 -32.13 3.31
N ILE A 50 -2.51 -30.89 2.87
CA ILE A 50 -3.60 -29.93 2.64
C ILE A 50 -3.54 -29.32 1.23
N SER A 51 -4.69 -28.84 0.75
CA SER A 51 -4.80 -28.10 -0.52
C SER A 51 -5.42 -26.73 -0.25
N VAL A 52 -4.80 -25.67 -0.73
CA VAL A 52 -5.28 -24.29 -0.56
C VAL A 52 -5.84 -23.78 -1.88
N LYS A 53 -7.11 -23.39 -1.89
CA LYS A 53 -7.78 -22.73 -3.01
C LYS A 53 -8.10 -21.30 -2.63
N VAL A 54 -7.51 -20.32 -3.34
CA VAL A 54 -7.82 -18.91 -3.16
C VAL A 54 -9.01 -18.51 -4.04
N LEU A 55 -10.05 -17.97 -3.40
CA LEU A 55 -11.16 -17.33 -4.10
C LEU A 55 -10.88 -15.82 -4.14
N GLY A 56 -10.93 -15.24 -5.34
CA GLY A 56 -10.69 -13.80 -5.53
C GLY A 56 -11.81 -12.93 -4.98
N GLY A 57 -11.52 -11.66 -4.83
CA GLY A 57 -12.46 -10.63 -4.37
C GLY A 57 -11.95 -9.24 -4.75
N LYS A 58 -12.71 -8.19 -4.39
CA LYS A 58 -12.29 -6.80 -4.53
C LYS A 58 -11.17 -6.51 -3.51
N SER A 59 -10.15 -5.77 -3.93
CA SER A 59 -9.08 -5.30 -3.04
C SER A 59 -9.22 -3.80 -2.73
N PHE A 60 -8.53 -3.32 -1.72
CA PHE A 60 -8.45 -1.89 -1.44
C PHE A 60 -7.77 -1.10 -2.58
N ILE A 61 -7.00 -1.77 -3.42
CA ILE A 61 -6.35 -1.15 -4.60
C ILE A 61 -7.40 -0.71 -5.61
N ASP A 62 -8.49 -1.48 -5.79
CA ASP A 62 -9.59 -1.12 -6.68
C ASP A 62 -10.24 0.20 -6.21
N ASP A 63 -10.46 0.34 -4.90
CA ASP A 63 -11.03 1.56 -4.30
C ASP A 63 -10.09 2.76 -4.44
N ILE A 64 -8.78 2.54 -4.32
CA ILE A 64 -7.78 3.60 -4.51
C ILE A 64 -7.83 4.13 -5.94
N PHE A 65 -7.79 3.26 -6.95
CA PHE A 65 -7.80 3.69 -8.35
C PHE A 65 -9.12 4.35 -8.74
N GLU A 66 -10.25 3.86 -8.22
CA GLU A 66 -11.55 4.52 -8.37
C GLU A 66 -11.54 5.94 -7.76
N ALA A 67 -10.97 6.10 -6.55
CA ALA A 67 -10.92 7.37 -5.84
C ALA A 67 -9.98 8.41 -6.47
N VAL A 68 -8.93 7.98 -7.20
CA VAL A 68 -7.96 8.88 -7.83
C VAL A 68 -8.20 9.09 -9.33
N ASP A 69 -9.16 8.36 -9.91
CA ASP A 69 -9.53 8.41 -11.34
C ASP A 69 -8.33 8.12 -12.27
N VAL A 70 -7.59 7.05 -11.95
CA VAL A 70 -6.39 6.64 -12.71
C VAL A 70 -6.55 5.20 -13.18
N ASP A 71 -6.21 4.92 -14.44
CA ASP A 71 -6.12 3.55 -14.95
C ASP A 71 -4.81 2.90 -14.48
N PRO A 72 -4.86 1.80 -13.68
CA PRO A 72 -3.65 1.10 -13.26
C PRO A 72 -2.79 0.58 -14.43
N ASN A 73 -3.34 0.50 -15.65
CA ASN A 73 -2.60 0.15 -16.86
C ASN A 73 -1.57 1.22 -17.27
N ASP A 74 -1.69 2.44 -16.76
CA ASP A 74 -0.67 3.50 -16.94
C ASP A 74 0.62 3.19 -16.15
N GLY A 75 0.59 2.15 -15.35
CA GLY A 75 1.69 1.67 -14.53
C GLY A 75 1.65 2.24 -13.12
N PHE A 76 1.81 1.35 -12.13
CA PHE A 76 1.94 1.77 -10.73
C PHE A 76 2.87 0.86 -9.95
N THR A 77 3.39 1.40 -8.85
CA THR A 77 4.19 0.67 -7.86
C THR A 77 3.43 0.62 -6.54
N LEU A 78 3.28 -0.56 -5.96
CA LEU A 78 2.67 -0.77 -4.64
C LEU A 78 3.78 -1.01 -3.62
N LEU A 79 3.86 -0.16 -2.59
CA LEU A 79 4.92 -0.19 -1.58
C LEU A 79 4.32 -0.19 -0.17
N ASP A 80 5.06 -0.79 0.76
CA ASP A 80 4.75 -0.76 2.20
C ASP A 80 5.44 0.43 2.86
N GLY A 81 4.66 1.32 3.47
CA GLY A 81 5.15 2.55 4.10
C GLY A 81 6.01 2.31 5.33
N THR A 82 5.86 1.17 6.00
CA THR A 82 6.66 0.83 7.21
C THR A 82 8.09 0.40 6.89
N SER A 83 8.38 0.11 5.62
CA SER A 83 9.68 -0.37 5.16
C SER A 83 10.18 0.32 3.89
N LEU A 84 9.60 1.47 3.54
CA LEU A 84 9.93 2.21 2.33
C LEU A 84 11.41 2.62 2.30
N LYS A 85 12.04 2.40 1.15
CA LYS A 85 13.37 2.91 0.83
C LYS A 85 13.30 3.78 -0.42
N GLU A 86 14.07 4.84 -0.45
CA GLU A 86 14.17 5.76 -1.59
C GLU A 86 14.46 5.01 -2.90
N SER A 87 15.30 3.99 -2.86
CA SER A 87 15.66 3.17 -4.03
C SER A 87 14.50 2.38 -4.66
N ALA A 88 13.39 2.21 -3.94
CA ALA A 88 12.18 1.56 -4.46
C ALA A 88 11.27 2.53 -5.24
N LEU A 89 11.50 3.84 -5.13
CA LEU A 89 10.67 4.85 -5.76
C LEU A 89 10.97 4.97 -7.27
N ASN A 90 9.92 4.90 -8.08
CA ASN A 90 9.96 5.15 -9.51
C ASN A 90 9.05 6.34 -9.84
N VAL A 91 9.62 7.51 -10.04
CA VAL A 91 8.88 8.75 -10.33
C VAL A 91 8.12 8.73 -11.66
N ARG A 92 8.40 7.76 -12.55
CA ARG A 92 7.75 7.62 -13.86
C ARG A 92 6.48 6.77 -13.83
N THR A 93 6.14 6.19 -12.69
CA THR A 93 4.90 5.44 -12.46
C THR A 93 4.17 6.01 -11.27
N HIS A 94 2.86 5.85 -11.22
CA HIS A 94 2.11 6.14 -9.99
C HIS A 94 2.62 5.28 -8.85
N THR A 95 2.65 5.81 -7.62
CA THR A 95 3.06 5.05 -6.44
C THR A 95 1.91 5.03 -5.43
N VAL A 96 1.51 3.83 -5.01
CA VAL A 96 0.59 3.59 -3.91
C VAL A 96 1.40 3.10 -2.72
N ILE A 97 1.36 3.84 -1.60
CA ILE A 97 2.04 3.49 -0.36
C ILE A 97 0.98 3.12 0.67
N THR A 98 1.02 1.88 1.12
CA THR A 98 0.10 1.33 2.12
C THR A 98 0.67 1.43 3.53
N GLN A 99 -0.10 1.02 4.55
CA GLN A 99 0.32 1.00 5.96
C GLN A 99 0.69 2.37 6.53
N VAL A 100 0.03 3.43 6.06
CA VAL A 100 0.25 4.81 6.56
C VAL A 100 -0.70 5.10 7.72
N TYR A 101 -0.58 4.34 8.81
CA TYR A 101 -1.56 4.35 9.90
C TYR A 101 -1.25 5.35 11.02
N SER A 102 -0.19 6.12 10.92
CA SER A 102 0.16 7.15 11.91
C SER A 102 0.90 8.34 11.31
N VAL A 103 0.81 9.47 11.98
CA VAL A 103 1.54 10.70 11.61
C VAL A 103 3.06 10.50 11.62
N MET A 104 3.57 9.62 12.48
CA MET A 104 5.00 9.31 12.54
C MET A 104 5.47 8.63 11.24
N ILE A 105 4.71 7.64 10.75
CA ILE A 105 4.99 6.99 9.46
C ILE A 105 4.88 8.01 8.33
N ALA A 106 3.85 8.85 8.34
CA ALA A 106 3.70 9.90 7.32
C ALA A 106 4.88 10.88 7.31
N ALA A 107 5.41 11.25 8.47
CA ALA A 107 6.58 12.11 8.60
C ALA A 107 7.86 11.45 8.03
N ASP A 108 8.09 10.17 8.32
CA ASP A 108 9.22 9.42 7.78
C ASP A 108 9.10 9.25 6.25
N LEU A 109 7.89 8.95 5.77
CA LEU A 109 7.60 8.84 4.35
C LEU A 109 7.81 10.17 3.62
N LYS A 110 7.39 11.29 4.22
CA LYS A 110 7.61 12.63 3.67
C LYS A 110 9.09 12.86 3.39
N LEU A 111 9.97 12.60 4.35
CA LEU A 111 11.42 12.79 4.19
C LEU A 111 11.97 11.90 3.06
N THR A 112 11.58 10.63 3.02
CA THR A 112 12.01 9.69 1.98
C THR A 112 11.52 10.09 0.58
N LEU A 113 10.26 10.55 0.49
CA LEU A 113 9.68 10.98 -0.79
C LEU A 113 10.31 12.27 -1.31
N MET A 114 10.64 13.23 -0.42
CA MET A 114 11.29 14.50 -0.79
C MET A 114 12.70 14.32 -1.33
N GLU A 115 13.32 13.15 -1.21
CA GLU A 115 14.56 12.84 -1.90
C GLU A 115 14.38 12.65 -3.42
N ARG A 116 13.15 12.40 -3.89
CA ARG A 116 12.82 12.09 -5.30
C ARG A 116 11.76 12.99 -5.92
N TYR A 117 10.93 13.61 -5.09
CA TYR A 117 9.83 14.47 -5.51
C TYR A 117 10.04 15.89 -4.98
N PRO A 118 9.60 16.95 -5.68
CA PRO A 118 9.57 18.31 -5.13
C PRO A 118 8.75 18.37 -3.84
N ASP A 119 9.15 19.26 -2.92
CA ASP A 119 8.48 19.43 -1.63
C ASP A 119 7.00 19.83 -1.81
N ASP A 120 6.71 20.65 -2.81
CA ASP A 120 5.38 21.14 -3.16
C ASP A 120 4.62 20.22 -4.14
N PHE A 121 5.15 19.02 -4.42
CA PHE A 121 4.48 18.06 -5.29
C PHE A 121 3.17 17.60 -4.67
N ASN A 122 2.07 17.73 -5.42
CA ASN A 122 0.75 17.32 -4.94
C ASN A 122 0.63 15.79 -4.86
N VAL A 123 0.26 15.32 -3.68
CA VAL A 123 -0.02 13.91 -3.37
C VAL A 123 -1.41 13.76 -2.78
N LYS A 124 -1.92 12.54 -2.68
CA LYS A 124 -3.24 12.28 -2.11
C LYS A 124 -3.12 11.34 -0.92
N ILE A 125 -3.73 11.75 0.19
CA ILE A 125 -4.00 10.89 1.35
C ILE A 125 -5.36 10.25 1.11
N ILE A 126 -5.44 8.93 1.12
CA ILE A 126 -6.65 8.18 0.86
C ILE A 126 -6.97 7.36 2.10
N THR A 127 -8.11 7.63 2.73
CA THR A 127 -8.56 6.90 3.91
C THR A 127 -10.03 6.52 3.78
N GLY A 128 -10.46 5.49 4.48
CA GLY A 128 -11.84 5.03 4.49
C GLY A 128 -12.00 3.57 4.10
N SER A 129 -13.20 3.06 4.30
CA SER A 129 -13.55 1.68 4.02
C SER A 129 -14.50 1.57 2.84
N HIS A 130 -14.60 0.37 2.29
CA HIS A 130 -15.45 -0.01 1.17
C HIS A 130 -16.94 0.36 1.29
N SER A 131 -17.46 0.59 2.52
CA SER A 131 -18.89 0.88 2.74
C SER A 131 -19.29 2.34 2.56
N ASP A 132 -18.40 3.28 2.89
CA ASP A 132 -18.69 4.71 2.94
C ASP A 132 -17.98 5.51 1.84
N GLY A 133 -17.25 4.83 0.98
CA GLY A 133 -16.35 5.43 0.00
C GLY A 133 -15.02 5.90 0.60
N ALA A 134 -14.03 6.07 -0.25
CA ALA A 134 -12.74 6.58 0.17
C ALA A 134 -12.77 8.10 0.32
N HIS A 135 -12.24 8.62 1.43
CA HIS A 135 -11.98 10.05 1.59
C HIS A 135 -10.61 10.36 0.99
N VAL A 136 -10.56 11.32 0.08
CA VAL A 136 -9.34 11.76 -0.58
C VAL A 136 -9.01 13.18 -0.17
N ILE A 137 -7.79 13.39 0.32
CA ILE A 137 -7.26 14.71 0.64
C ILE A 137 -6.06 14.92 -0.29
N GLU A 138 -6.12 15.97 -1.09
CA GLU A 138 -5.01 16.40 -1.91
C GLU A 138 -4.23 17.50 -1.17
N CYS A 139 -2.92 17.32 -1.06
CA CYS A 139 -2.05 18.28 -0.39
C CYS A 139 -0.63 18.22 -0.96
N PRO A 140 0.18 19.29 -0.79
CA PRO A 140 1.60 19.25 -1.11
C PRO A 140 2.33 18.25 -0.18
N LEU A 141 3.36 17.61 -0.71
CA LEU A 141 4.12 16.57 -0.02
C LEU A 141 4.66 17.03 1.35
N TYR A 142 5.11 18.28 1.46
CA TYR A 142 5.64 18.82 2.73
C TYR A 142 4.58 18.93 3.85
N GLU A 143 3.29 18.76 3.54
CA GLU A 143 2.19 18.88 4.50
C GLU A 143 1.59 17.55 4.94
N ILE A 144 1.97 16.42 4.36
CA ILE A 144 1.25 15.14 4.58
C ILE A 144 1.14 14.76 6.06
N ASP A 145 2.12 15.07 6.90
CA ASP A 145 2.14 14.79 8.35
C ASP A 145 1.30 15.76 9.20
N ARG A 146 0.59 16.73 8.59
CA ARG A 146 -0.31 17.65 9.28
C ARG A 146 -1.74 17.15 9.39
N TYR A 147 -2.05 16.01 8.77
CA TYR A 147 -3.40 15.45 8.67
C TYR A 147 -3.62 14.28 9.64
N ASP A 148 -3.23 14.44 10.91
CA ASP A 148 -3.22 13.37 11.94
C ASP A 148 -4.57 12.66 12.08
N ASP A 149 -5.68 13.39 12.04
CA ASP A 149 -7.04 12.85 12.17
C ASP A 149 -7.42 11.85 11.06
N TYR A 150 -6.68 11.81 9.96
CA TYR A 150 -6.97 10.95 8.81
C TYR A 150 -6.13 9.68 8.77
N PHE A 151 -5.11 9.55 9.64
CA PHE A 151 -4.28 8.34 9.66
C PHE A 151 -4.90 7.25 10.52
N ASN A 152 -5.19 6.14 9.88
CA ASN A 152 -5.67 4.90 10.51
C ASN A 152 -5.23 3.68 9.68
N ASN A 153 -5.58 2.48 10.13
CA ASN A 153 -5.17 1.22 9.48
C ASN A 153 -5.64 1.05 8.02
N LEU A 154 -6.51 1.94 7.53
CA LEU A 154 -7.03 1.93 6.16
C LEU A 154 -6.45 3.07 5.31
N THR A 155 -5.44 3.77 5.80
CA THR A 155 -4.85 4.91 5.10
C THR A 155 -3.71 4.49 4.19
N SER A 156 -3.76 5.02 2.98
CA SER A 156 -2.72 4.91 1.96
C SER A 156 -2.37 6.30 1.41
N LEU A 157 -1.15 6.45 0.88
CA LEU A 157 -0.77 7.60 0.07
C LEU A 157 -0.79 7.22 -1.41
N PHE A 158 -1.24 8.13 -2.25
CA PHE A 158 -1.11 8.05 -3.69
C PHE A 158 -0.23 9.19 -4.18
N ILE A 159 0.84 8.84 -4.86
CA ILE A 159 1.81 9.77 -5.43
C ILE A 159 1.68 9.65 -6.96
N PRO A 160 1.20 10.70 -7.65
CA PRO A 160 1.13 10.68 -9.11
C PRO A 160 2.50 10.50 -9.75
N GLN A 161 2.55 9.95 -10.96
CA GLN A 161 3.77 9.95 -11.77
C GLN A 161 4.18 11.38 -12.13
N ILE A 162 5.47 11.63 -12.25
CA ILE A 162 5.99 12.89 -12.75
C ILE A 162 5.99 12.86 -14.28
N ASN A 163 5.26 13.76 -14.91
CA ASN A 163 5.26 13.93 -16.36
C ASN A 163 6.57 14.58 -16.84
N GLU A 164 6.97 14.37 -18.08
CA GLU A 164 8.21 14.91 -18.65
C GLU A 164 8.32 16.44 -18.53
N ASP A 165 7.22 17.17 -18.68
CA ASP A 165 7.18 18.62 -18.51
C ASP A 165 7.53 19.07 -17.08
N THR A 166 7.11 18.30 -16.07
CA THR A 166 7.42 18.54 -14.66
C THR A 166 8.89 18.22 -14.35
N LEU A 167 9.45 17.17 -14.94
CA LEU A 167 10.88 16.82 -14.79
C LEU A 167 11.80 17.93 -15.34
N LEU A 168 11.42 18.56 -16.43
CA LEU A 168 12.17 19.68 -16.98
C LEU A 168 12.15 20.90 -16.04
N SER A 169 11.03 21.21 -15.41
CA SER A 169 10.91 22.33 -14.45
C SER A 169 11.74 22.11 -13.19
N VAL A 170 11.77 20.87 -12.66
CA VAL A 170 12.55 20.50 -11.46
C VAL A 170 14.05 20.61 -11.73
N SER A 171 14.53 20.19 -12.91
CA SER A 171 15.95 20.30 -13.25
C SER A 171 16.40 21.75 -13.40
N TYR A 172 15.53 22.67 -13.83
CA TYR A 172 15.83 24.11 -13.90
C TYR A 172 15.89 24.80 -12.53
N THR A 173 15.13 24.35 -11.55
CA THR A 173 15.14 24.90 -10.19
C THR A 173 16.41 24.50 -9.42
N HIS A 174 16.88 23.27 -9.57
CA HIS A 174 18.13 22.82 -8.93
C HIS A 174 19.40 23.47 -9.53
N LEU A 175 19.38 23.87 -10.81
CA LEU A 175 20.50 24.59 -11.44
C LEU A 175 20.62 26.06 -11.03
N ARG A 176 19.57 26.66 -10.42
CA ARG A 176 19.61 28.05 -9.93
C ARG A 176 19.96 28.19 -8.44
N ALA A 177 20.12 27.10 -7.71
CA ALA A 177 20.41 27.09 -6.28
C ALA A 177 21.91 26.91 -5.95
N HIS A 178 22.80 27.06 -6.94
CA HIS A 178 24.27 27.07 -6.77
C HIS A 178 24.89 28.37 -7.29
#